data_026de20ae08ece9ad8b3008513c904e7
#
_entry.id   026de20ae08ece9ad8b3008513c904e7
#
_cell.length_a   1.000
_cell.length_b   1.000
_cell.length_c   1.000
_cell.angle_alpha   90.00
_cell.angle_beta   90.00
_cell.angle_gamma   90.00
#
_symmetry.space_group_name_H-M   'P 1'
#
loop_
_entity.id
_entity.type
_entity.pdbx_description
1 polymer ?
#
loop_
_entity_poly.entity_id
_entity_poly.type
_entity_poly.pdbx_seq_one_letter_code
_entity_poly.pdbx_strand_id
1 'polypeptide(L)'
;MNRVGLTRRQTLAALGLATAAGAAGCGGTSSPTTTGTSTARPTVPVTPSKPRFDEAAVRRKIASLLVVGFRGQAVGPNDWIVHAIQAGLGGVILFDRDQLTNAPRNITSPKQVTSLIATLRKAAPSGRLIVSIDQEGGRIARLNPSNGFPASLSEAQVGAANSLATTRTWAQGLVGSMRSIGVNLNYAPVVDMNINPHNPAIGALGRSFSSNANVVVANASEEIKVHRAAAIKTTLKHFPGFGSATGNTDFGVVDVSKTWRSSELVPYQRLIAAGLADAVLVAHLLNRQLDPSLPASLSRNVVNGLLRGRLHWTGPVVSDDMQAVAITSKYRASAATAMALSAGVDLLVYANQQAYNAHVFDETLDTVVGLVRNGHLTEAAIDQAVARVDRLRPAK
;
A
#
# COMPACT_ATOMS: atom_id res chain seq x y z
N MET A 1 -7.45 -56.80 -8.65
CA MET A 1 -8.72 -56.93 -9.36
C MET A 1 -9.40 -55.58 -9.31
N ASN A 2 -9.75 -54.81 -10.25
CA ASN A 2 -9.69 -54.80 -11.70
C ASN A 2 -9.33 -53.37 -12.16
N ARG A 3 -8.46 -53.28 -13.16
CA ARG A 3 -8.23 -52.10 -14.02
C ARG A 3 -9.40 -51.97 -15.00
N VAL A 4 -9.77 -50.73 -15.37
CA VAL A 4 -10.19 -50.26 -16.71
C VAL A 4 -10.05 -48.72 -16.64
N GLY A 5 -9.31 -47.94 -17.34
CA GLY A 5 -8.67 -48.02 -18.66
C GLY A 5 -9.57 -47.57 -19.81
N LEU A 6 -9.31 -46.34 -20.38
CA LEU A 6 -9.51 -45.93 -21.79
C LEU A 6 -9.69 -44.41 -21.89
N THR A 7 -8.78 -43.64 -22.41
CA THR A 7 -8.28 -43.28 -23.77
C THR A 7 -9.18 -42.33 -24.60
N ARG A 8 -8.59 -41.13 -24.91
CA ARG A 8 -8.41 -40.48 -26.23
C ARG A 8 -9.64 -40.14 -27.09
N ARG A 9 -9.78 -38.96 -27.63
CA ARG A 9 -9.23 -38.32 -28.84
C ARG A 9 -10.06 -37.07 -29.17
N GLN A 10 -9.43 -35.93 -29.42
CA GLN A 10 -9.29 -35.17 -30.67
C GLN A 10 -10.56 -34.99 -31.53
N THR A 11 -10.90 -33.71 -31.83
CA THR A 11 -11.14 -33.33 -33.23
C THR A 11 -10.88 -31.83 -33.45
N LEU A 12 -9.97 -31.51 -34.36
CA LEU A 12 -9.86 -30.24 -35.09
C LEU A 12 -10.98 -30.16 -36.12
N ALA A 13 -11.47 -28.96 -36.41
CA ALA A 13 -12.09 -28.62 -37.68
C ALA A 13 -11.67 -27.23 -38.11
N ALA A 14 -10.91 -27.20 -39.19
CA ALA A 14 -10.65 -26.03 -40.04
C ALA A 14 -11.59 -26.12 -41.25
N LEU A 15 -11.79 -25.02 -41.90
CA LEU A 15 -12.28 -24.70 -43.26
C LEU A 15 -13.28 -23.51 -43.19
N GLY A 16 -13.28 -22.51 -44.06
CA GLY A 16 -12.77 -22.46 -45.41
C GLY A 16 -12.80 -21.05 -45.98
N LEU A 17 -12.01 -20.91 -46.99
CA LEU A 17 -11.92 -19.74 -47.92
C LEU A 17 -13.23 -19.53 -48.67
N ALA A 18 -13.52 -18.29 -49.08
CA ALA A 18 -14.33 -17.96 -50.22
C ALA A 18 -13.73 -16.77 -50.97
N THR A 19 -13.21 -17.06 -52.13
CA THR A 19 -12.86 -16.13 -53.21
C THR A 19 -14.08 -15.81 -54.03
N ALA A 20 -14.21 -14.58 -54.49
CA ALA A 20 -15.05 -14.21 -55.64
C ALA A 20 -14.37 -13.13 -56.48
N ALA A 21 -14.11 -13.51 -57.72
CA ALA A 21 -13.60 -12.68 -58.78
C ALA A 21 -14.74 -12.29 -59.72
N GLY A 22 -14.53 -11.27 -60.54
CA GLY A 22 -15.34 -10.90 -61.70
C GLY A 22 -15.57 -9.38 -61.78
N ALA A 23 -15.51 -8.67 -62.85
CA ALA A 23 -15.06 -8.88 -64.23
C ALA A 23 -15.02 -7.46 -64.90
N ALA A 24 -14.16 -7.35 -65.80
CA ALA A 24 -13.89 -6.46 -66.89
C ALA A 24 -14.99 -5.52 -67.45
N GLY A 25 -14.56 -4.34 -67.92
CA GLY A 25 -15.26 -3.44 -68.79
C GLY A 25 -14.30 -2.48 -69.51
N CYS A 26 -14.25 -2.59 -70.82
CA CYS A 26 -13.30 -1.95 -71.74
C CYS A 26 -13.65 -0.49 -72.06
N GLY A 27 -12.61 0.26 -72.51
CA GLY A 27 -12.70 1.14 -73.69
C GLY A 27 -12.40 2.63 -73.48
N GLY A 28 -11.36 3.12 -74.17
CA GLY A 28 -11.19 4.55 -74.42
C GLY A 28 -9.75 5.01 -74.59
N THR A 29 -9.31 5.00 -75.86
CA THR A 29 -8.04 5.55 -76.37
C THR A 29 -7.94 7.05 -76.29
N SER A 30 -6.84 7.63 -75.88
CA SER A 30 -6.18 8.80 -76.51
C SER A 30 -4.83 9.07 -75.86
N SER A 31 -3.81 9.21 -76.72
CA SER A 31 -2.39 9.46 -76.46
C SER A 31 -2.08 10.98 -76.34
N PRO A 32 -0.82 11.43 -76.24
CA PRO A 32 -0.11 11.63 -74.98
C PRO A 32 0.25 13.12 -74.80
N THR A 33 0.47 13.52 -73.56
CA THR A 33 1.14 14.78 -73.28
C THR A 33 2.26 14.50 -72.26
N THR A 34 3.46 14.71 -72.70
CA THR A 34 4.67 14.67 -71.86
C THR A 34 4.68 15.80 -70.85
N THR A 35 4.76 15.47 -69.59
CA THR A 35 5.22 16.42 -68.56
C THR A 35 6.04 15.65 -67.48
N GLY A 36 7.12 16.27 -67.07
CA GLY A 36 8.25 15.80 -66.36
C GLY A 36 8.03 14.89 -65.15
N THR A 37 8.79 13.84 -65.11
CA THR A 37 8.96 12.91 -63.99
C THR A 37 9.70 13.60 -62.86
N SER A 38 8.96 14.06 -61.86
CA SER A 38 9.51 14.27 -60.51
C SER A 38 9.53 12.92 -59.82
N THR A 39 10.72 12.30 -59.69
CA THR A 39 10.90 11.10 -58.89
C THR A 39 10.76 11.45 -57.40
N ALA A 40 9.58 11.36 -56.86
CA ALA A 40 9.34 11.36 -55.45
C ALA A 40 9.99 10.08 -54.84
N ARG A 41 11.06 10.29 -54.08
CA ARG A 41 11.70 9.24 -53.30
C ARG A 41 10.68 8.63 -52.33
N PRO A 42 10.49 7.29 -52.27
CA PRO A 42 9.56 6.68 -51.34
C PRO A 42 9.98 7.04 -49.91
N THR A 43 9.13 7.74 -49.20
CA THR A 43 9.25 7.94 -47.75
C THR A 43 9.00 6.61 -47.09
N VAL A 44 10.06 5.98 -46.58
CA VAL A 44 9.95 4.81 -45.70
C VAL A 44 9.11 5.22 -44.48
N PRO A 45 8.02 4.51 -44.13
CA PRO A 45 7.32 4.79 -42.92
C PRO A 45 8.27 4.65 -41.74
N VAL A 46 8.52 5.72 -41.02
CA VAL A 46 9.26 5.69 -39.76
C VAL A 46 8.36 4.98 -38.75
N THR A 47 8.63 3.70 -38.54
CA THR A 47 8.02 2.96 -37.44
C THR A 47 8.38 3.70 -36.15
N PRO A 48 7.40 4.11 -35.31
CA PRO A 48 7.73 4.78 -34.07
C PRO A 48 8.61 3.84 -33.23
N SER A 49 9.82 4.26 -32.95
CA SER A 49 10.73 3.52 -32.09
C SER A 49 10.08 3.37 -30.72
N LYS A 50 10.06 2.14 -30.20
CA LYS A 50 9.58 1.87 -28.83
C LYS A 50 10.31 2.84 -27.90
N PRO A 51 9.60 3.56 -26.99
CA PRO A 51 10.24 4.50 -26.07
C PRO A 51 11.39 3.79 -25.35
N ARG A 52 12.56 4.42 -25.34
CA ARG A 52 13.72 3.89 -24.62
C ARG A 52 13.40 3.86 -23.14
N PHE A 53 13.61 2.72 -22.47
CA PHE A 53 13.46 2.58 -21.03
C PHE A 53 14.31 3.61 -20.29
N ASP A 54 13.66 4.55 -19.59
CA ASP A 54 14.33 5.55 -18.74
C ASP A 54 14.40 5.02 -17.30
N GLU A 55 15.50 4.32 -17.02
CA GLU A 55 15.72 3.74 -15.69
C GLU A 55 15.71 4.79 -14.58
N ALA A 56 16.30 5.97 -14.81
CA ALA A 56 16.36 7.01 -13.79
C ALA A 56 14.98 7.55 -13.43
N ALA A 57 14.09 7.73 -14.42
CA ALA A 57 12.72 8.12 -14.19
C ALA A 57 11.93 7.02 -13.46
N VAL A 58 12.11 5.76 -13.87
CA VAL A 58 11.46 4.61 -13.22
C VAL A 58 11.93 4.46 -11.76
N ARG A 59 13.23 4.59 -11.48
CA ARG A 59 13.78 4.56 -10.11
C ARG A 59 13.13 5.61 -9.22
N ARG A 60 13.00 6.87 -9.68
CA ARG A 60 12.35 7.94 -8.92
C ARG A 60 10.88 7.64 -8.63
N LYS A 61 10.13 7.10 -9.60
CA LYS A 61 8.74 6.68 -9.41
C LYS A 61 8.64 5.60 -8.34
N ILE A 62 9.47 4.55 -8.43
CA ILE A 62 9.47 3.44 -7.47
C ILE A 62 9.87 3.93 -6.07
N ALA A 63 10.94 4.74 -5.95
CA ALA A 63 11.36 5.34 -4.69
C ALA A 63 10.19 6.02 -3.98
N SER A 64 9.36 6.72 -4.76
CA SER A 64 8.19 7.43 -4.25
C SER A 64 7.09 6.50 -3.69
N LEU A 65 7.11 5.21 -3.96
CA LEU A 65 6.16 4.21 -3.47
C LEU A 65 6.65 3.45 -2.22
N LEU A 66 7.73 3.92 -1.59
CA LEU A 66 8.31 3.29 -0.41
C LEU A 66 8.17 4.19 0.81
N VAL A 67 7.84 3.59 1.95
CA VAL A 67 7.94 4.16 3.30
C VAL A 67 8.91 3.31 4.10
N VAL A 68 9.93 3.94 4.68
CA VAL A 68 11.00 3.21 5.35
C VAL A 68 11.20 3.71 6.78
N GLY A 69 11.36 2.78 7.72
CA GLY A 69 11.80 3.07 9.07
C GLY A 69 13.33 3.12 9.15
N PHE A 70 13.85 3.94 10.05
CA PHE A 70 15.29 4.10 10.25
C PHE A 70 15.61 4.25 11.74
N ARG A 71 16.87 4.10 12.11
CA ARG A 71 17.38 4.37 13.47
C ARG A 71 17.94 5.79 13.53
N GLY A 72 17.81 6.43 14.70
CA GLY A 72 18.40 7.74 14.99
C GLY A 72 17.37 8.76 15.45
N GLN A 73 17.77 9.56 16.42
CA GLN A 73 17.02 10.69 16.98
C GLN A 73 17.34 12.00 16.27
N ALA A 74 18.44 12.03 15.55
CA ALA A 74 18.88 13.09 14.64
C ALA A 74 19.49 12.43 13.40
N VAL A 75 19.53 13.18 12.30
CA VAL A 75 20.16 12.75 11.06
C VAL A 75 21.02 13.85 10.47
N GLY A 76 22.14 13.44 9.87
CA GLY A 76 23.07 14.30 9.15
C GLY A 76 23.09 14.03 7.65
N PRO A 77 23.84 14.85 6.89
CA PRO A 77 23.85 14.74 5.41
C PRO A 77 24.36 13.41 4.89
N ASN A 78 25.16 12.70 5.68
CA ASN A 78 25.78 11.42 5.28
C ASN A 78 24.95 10.19 5.71
N ASP A 79 23.82 10.38 6.37
CA ASP A 79 22.98 9.24 6.78
C ASP A 79 22.24 8.66 5.58
N TRP A 80 22.19 7.32 5.50
CA TRP A 80 21.55 6.61 4.40
C TRP A 80 20.09 7.03 4.17
N ILE A 81 19.35 7.34 5.24
CA ILE A 81 17.96 7.78 5.12
C ILE A 81 17.85 9.15 4.45
N VAL A 82 18.81 10.04 4.66
CA VAL A 82 18.88 11.35 4.00
C VAL A 82 19.17 11.15 2.51
N HIS A 83 20.12 10.27 2.17
CA HIS A 83 20.39 9.91 0.78
C HIS A 83 19.16 9.28 0.08
N ALA A 84 18.46 8.38 0.75
CA ALA A 84 17.23 7.79 0.24
C ALA A 84 16.15 8.85 -0.05
N ILE A 85 15.96 9.82 0.87
CA ILE A 85 15.01 10.93 0.68
C ILE A 85 15.42 11.80 -0.51
N GLN A 86 16.69 12.13 -0.64
CA GLN A 86 17.23 12.89 -1.77
C GLN A 86 17.05 12.14 -3.11
N ALA A 87 17.13 10.82 -3.09
CA ALA A 87 16.87 9.95 -4.23
C ALA A 87 15.36 9.79 -4.56
N GLY A 88 14.47 10.37 -3.75
CA GLY A 88 13.03 10.38 -4.01
C GLY A 88 12.20 9.43 -3.15
N LEU A 89 12.73 8.93 -2.03
CA LEU A 89 11.97 8.12 -1.07
C LEU A 89 10.63 8.79 -0.74
N GLY A 90 9.54 8.02 -0.82
CA GLY A 90 8.18 8.49 -0.65
C GLY A 90 7.84 8.93 0.75
N GLY A 91 8.35 8.25 1.76
CA GLY A 91 8.08 8.58 3.15
C GLY A 91 8.92 7.84 4.16
N VAL A 92 8.76 8.25 5.40
CA VAL A 92 9.35 7.61 6.57
C VAL A 92 8.27 7.22 7.58
N ILE A 93 8.51 6.15 8.34
CA ILE A 93 7.70 5.76 9.50
C ILE A 93 8.53 5.92 10.77
N LEU A 94 7.96 6.58 11.79
CA LEU A 94 8.63 6.93 13.04
C LEU A 94 8.17 6.04 14.19
N PHE A 95 9.13 5.67 15.03
CA PHE A 95 8.90 4.88 16.24
C PHE A 95 9.56 5.52 17.46
N ASP A 96 8.96 5.34 18.62
CA ASP A 96 9.53 5.74 19.90
C ASP A 96 10.62 4.77 20.38
N ARG A 97 10.46 3.47 20.05
CA ARG A 97 11.31 2.37 20.51
C ARG A 97 11.72 1.46 19.36
N ASP A 98 12.95 0.99 19.39
CA ASP A 98 13.45 -0.05 18.49
C ASP A 98 13.09 -1.42 19.05
N GLN A 99 12.41 -2.24 18.27
CA GLN A 99 11.90 -3.54 18.74
C GLN A 99 13.00 -4.59 18.95
N LEU A 100 14.10 -4.50 18.19
CA LEU A 100 15.21 -5.43 18.29
C LEU A 100 16.13 -5.14 19.48
N THR A 101 16.35 -3.85 19.77
CA THR A 101 17.31 -3.43 20.79
C THR A 101 16.64 -2.90 22.05
N ASN A 102 15.33 -2.66 22.00
CA ASN A 102 14.55 -2.00 23.06
C ASN A 102 15.05 -0.59 23.41
N ALA A 103 15.90 0.01 22.60
CA ALA A 103 16.41 1.37 22.78
C ALA A 103 15.46 2.43 22.25
N PRO A 104 15.55 3.70 22.72
CA PRO A 104 14.86 4.83 22.08
C PRO A 104 15.26 4.94 20.61
N ARG A 105 14.28 5.24 19.72
CA ARG A 105 14.53 5.24 18.29
C ARG A 105 14.45 6.63 17.65
N ASN A 106 13.29 7.08 17.21
CA ASN A 106 13.14 8.37 16.52
C ASN A 106 12.50 9.45 17.41
N ILE A 107 11.78 9.02 18.46
CA ILE A 107 10.94 9.92 19.27
C ILE A 107 11.37 9.81 20.72
N THR A 108 11.92 10.88 21.27
CA THR A 108 12.35 10.98 22.66
C THR A 108 11.82 12.23 23.37
N SER A 109 11.45 13.26 22.62
CA SER A 109 10.74 14.43 23.12
C SER A 109 10.09 15.21 21.97
N PRO A 110 9.09 16.08 22.25
CA PRO A 110 8.46 16.89 21.22
C PRO A 110 9.47 17.77 20.45
N LYS A 111 10.38 18.44 21.15
CA LYS A 111 11.40 19.30 20.54
C LYS A 111 12.36 18.51 19.64
N GLN A 112 12.82 17.34 20.13
CA GLN A 112 13.76 16.51 19.38
C GLN A 112 13.12 15.99 18.08
N VAL A 113 11.91 15.41 18.15
CA VAL A 113 11.27 14.82 16.97
C VAL A 113 10.84 15.89 15.97
N THR A 114 10.44 17.09 16.41
CA THR A 114 10.17 18.23 15.52
C THR A 114 11.42 18.60 14.71
N SER A 115 12.59 18.69 15.38
CA SER A 115 13.86 18.98 14.70
C SER A 115 14.26 17.87 13.71
N LEU A 116 14.04 16.61 14.08
CA LEU A 116 14.28 15.45 13.20
C LEU A 116 13.41 15.55 11.92
N ILE A 117 12.10 15.74 12.09
CA ILE A 117 11.17 15.84 10.96
C ILE A 117 11.50 17.04 10.07
N ALA A 118 11.87 18.20 10.65
CA ALA A 118 12.28 19.35 9.88
C ALA A 118 13.52 19.06 9.00
N THR A 119 14.51 18.35 9.55
CA THR A 119 15.71 17.93 8.81
C THR A 119 15.37 16.97 7.68
N LEU A 120 14.53 15.96 7.92
CA LEU A 120 14.08 15.00 6.91
C LEU A 120 13.31 15.70 5.77
N ARG A 121 12.42 16.63 6.10
CA ARG A 121 11.66 17.40 5.10
C ARG A 121 12.55 18.31 4.26
N LYS A 122 13.56 18.94 4.86
CA LYS A 122 14.53 19.76 4.15
C LYS A 122 15.33 18.94 3.13
N ALA A 123 15.57 17.66 3.41
CA ALA A 123 16.27 16.76 2.50
C ALA A 123 15.39 16.32 1.29
N ALA A 124 14.07 16.46 1.38
CA ALA A 124 13.13 16.01 0.33
C ALA A 124 13.08 17.02 -0.83
N PRO A 125 13.44 16.65 -2.07
CA PRO A 125 13.49 17.59 -3.21
C PRO A 125 12.12 18.22 -3.51
N SER A 126 11.02 17.49 -3.28
CA SER A 126 9.66 17.98 -3.52
C SER A 126 9.04 18.71 -2.31
N GLY A 127 9.66 18.64 -1.14
CA GLY A 127 9.06 19.05 0.14
C GLY A 127 7.85 18.22 0.58
N ARG A 128 7.42 17.20 -0.19
CA ARG A 128 6.17 16.44 -0.02
C ARG A 128 6.40 15.06 0.61
N LEU A 129 7.36 14.97 1.53
CA LEU A 129 7.67 13.72 2.24
C LEU A 129 6.46 13.26 3.09
N ILE A 130 6.07 12.00 2.96
CA ILE A 130 5.17 11.36 3.90
C ILE A 130 5.95 11.13 5.20
N VAL A 131 5.46 11.69 6.30
CA VAL A 131 5.95 11.41 7.65
C VAL A 131 4.82 10.69 8.38
N SER A 132 4.99 9.39 8.59
CA SER A 132 3.95 8.51 9.08
C SER A 132 4.24 7.93 10.46
N ILE A 133 3.19 7.47 11.13
CA ILE A 133 3.24 6.97 12.50
C ILE A 133 2.05 6.02 12.76
N ASP A 134 2.18 5.14 13.77
CA ASP A 134 1.06 4.43 14.40
C ASP A 134 0.63 5.15 15.67
N GLN A 135 -0.32 6.05 15.57
CA GLN A 135 -0.87 6.78 16.71
C GLN A 135 -2.34 6.41 16.86
N GLU A 136 -2.61 5.17 17.34
CA GLU A 136 -3.95 4.63 17.55
C GLU A 136 -4.53 5.05 18.91
N GLY A 137 -3.66 5.41 19.85
CA GLY A 137 -4.01 5.63 21.25
C GLY A 137 -3.78 4.37 22.10
N GLY A 138 -3.96 4.53 23.41
CA GLY A 138 -3.75 3.43 24.36
C GLY A 138 -2.34 2.85 24.28
N ARG A 139 -2.25 1.55 24.04
CA ARG A 139 -0.95 0.82 23.98
C ARG A 139 -0.20 1.04 22.68
N ILE A 140 -0.88 1.45 21.61
CA ILE A 140 -0.25 1.72 20.31
C ILE A 140 -0.26 3.23 20.08
N ALA A 141 0.62 3.89 20.82
CA ALA A 141 0.82 5.33 20.75
C ALA A 141 2.32 5.62 20.81
N ARG A 142 2.91 6.02 19.68
CA ARG A 142 4.34 6.37 19.61
C ARG A 142 4.62 7.72 20.27
N LEU A 143 3.61 8.60 20.27
CA LEU A 143 3.59 9.85 21.02
C LEU A 143 2.86 9.59 22.33
N ASN A 144 3.61 9.44 23.43
CA ASN A 144 3.09 8.98 24.71
C ASN A 144 3.79 9.70 25.88
N PRO A 145 3.32 9.54 27.14
CA PRO A 145 3.91 10.25 28.27
C PRO A 145 5.39 10.03 28.49
N SER A 146 5.94 8.85 28.13
CA SER A 146 7.37 8.57 28.33
C SER A 146 8.28 9.42 27.46
N ASN A 147 7.74 10.01 26.38
CA ASN A 147 8.48 10.92 25.50
C ASN A 147 7.88 12.34 25.45
N GLY A 148 7.10 12.70 26.49
CA GLY A 148 6.64 14.08 26.73
C GLY A 148 5.35 14.47 26.00
N PHE A 149 4.57 13.52 25.48
CA PHE A 149 3.25 13.78 24.91
C PHE A 149 2.13 13.35 25.87
N PRO A 150 0.91 13.87 25.70
CA PRO A 150 -0.23 13.47 26.52
C PRO A 150 -0.55 11.98 26.41
N ALA A 151 -1.07 11.40 27.51
CA ALA A 151 -1.69 10.07 27.47
C ALA A 151 -2.97 10.11 26.63
N SER A 152 -3.27 9.00 25.97
CA SER A 152 -4.51 8.85 25.18
C SER A 152 -5.26 7.57 25.56
N LEU A 153 -6.58 7.61 25.49
CA LEU A 153 -7.41 6.42 25.63
C LEU A 153 -7.14 5.44 24.46
N SER A 154 -7.40 4.16 24.69
CA SER A 154 -7.43 3.16 23.62
C SER A 154 -8.76 3.25 22.85
N GLU A 155 -8.77 2.73 21.61
CA GLU A 155 -9.99 2.62 20.81
C GLU A 155 -11.10 1.84 21.54
N ALA A 156 -10.74 0.80 22.30
CA ALA A 156 -11.70 0.05 23.10
C ALA A 156 -12.36 0.91 24.19
N GLN A 157 -11.62 1.76 24.88
CA GLN A 157 -12.16 2.69 25.86
C GLN A 157 -13.07 3.74 25.23
N VAL A 158 -12.67 4.25 24.06
CA VAL A 158 -13.46 5.22 23.28
C VAL A 158 -14.76 4.58 22.77
N GLY A 159 -14.67 3.37 22.21
CA GLY A 159 -15.85 2.62 21.75
C GLY A 159 -16.83 2.26 22.87
N ALA A 160 -16.31 1.90 24.05
CA ALA A 160 -17.12 1.60 25.24
C ALA A 160 -17.85 2.84 25.79
N ALA A 161 -17.29 4.05 25.63
CA ALA A 161 -17.97 5.28 26.02
C ALA A 161 -19.22 5.56 25.18
N ASN A 162 -19.34 4.96 24.00
CA ASN A 162 -20.47 5.07 23.08
C ASN A 162 -20.94 6.54 22.85
N SER A 163 -19.98 7.44 22.71
CA SER A 163 -20.20 8.88 22.58
C SER A 163 -19.29 9.47 21.50
N LEU A 164 -19.88 9.98 20.43
CA LEU A 164 -19.12 10.63 19.36
C LEU A 164 -18.44 11.94 19.81
N ALA A 165 -18.97 12.60 20.85
CA ALA A 165 -18.32 13.75 21.47
C ALA A 165 -17.00 13.31 22.15
N THR A 166 -17.00 12.18 22.86
CA THR A 166 -15.80 11.58 23.45
C THR A 166 -14.81 11.21 22.36
N THR A 167 -15.26 10.56 21.28
CA THR A 167 -14.41 10.20 20.13
C THR A 167 -13.77 11.42 19.52
N ARG A 168 -14.53 12.48 19.30
CA ARG A 168 -14.03 13.74 18.73
C ARG A 168 -12.93 14.36 19.61
N THR A 169 -13.18 14.48 20.91
CA THR A 169 -12.21 15.05 21.86
C THR A 169 -10.94 14.22 21.92
N TRP A 170 -11.06 12.90 21.96
CA TRP A 170 -9.94 11.97 21.93
C TRP A 170 -9.13 12.10 20.64
N ALA A 171 -9.79 12.07 19.48
CA ALA A 171 -9.13 12.22 18.17
C ALA A 171 -8.44 13.60 18.03
N GLN A 172 -9.03 14.66 18.57
CA GLN A 172 -8.40 16.00 18.62
C GLN A 172 -7.09 15.97 19.43
N GLY A 173 -7.03 15.23 20.51
CA GLY A 173 -5.80 15.04 21.30
C GLY A 173 -4.70 14.33 20.50
N LEU A 174 -5.03 13.22 19.79
CA LEU A 174 -4.11 12.53 18.92
C LEU A 174 -3.59 13.43 17.80
N VAL A 175 -4.49 14.11 17.12
CA VAL A 175 -4.20 15.03 16.02
C VAL A 175 -3.36 16.21 16.48
N GLY A 176 -3.66 16.77 17.66
CA GLY A 176 -2.88 17.87 18.27
C GLY A 176 -1.41 17.48 18.45
N SER A 177 -1.15 16.29 18.99
CA SER A 177 0.19 15.74 19.16
C SER A 177 0.92 15.54 17.83
N MET A 178 0.27 14.91 16.85
CA MET A 178 0.86 14.64 15.52
C MET A 178 1.14 15.93 14.74
N ARG A 179 0.18 16.88 14.77
CA ARG A 179 0.31 18.15 14.07
C ARG A 179 1.45 19.00 14.62
N SER A 180 1.64 19.00 15.95
CA SER A 180 2.68 19.80 16.61
C SER A 180 4.09 19.47 16.15
N ILE A 181 4.32 18.24 15.69
CA ILE A 181 5.63 17.77 15.22
C ILE A 181 5.70 17.61 13.69
N GLY A 182 4.55 17.73 13.00
CA GLY A 182 4.50 17.69 11.56
C GLY A 182 4.29 16.30 10.95
N VAL A 183 3.71 15.32 11.65
CA VAL A 183 3.21 14.07 11.06
C VAL A 183 2.06 14.38 10.11
N ASN A 184 1.98 13.67 8.96
CA ASN A 184 0.95 13.91 7.94
C ASN A 184 0.22 12.65 7.46
N LEU A 185 0.62 11.45 7.95
CA LEU A 185 -0.07 10.19 7.73
C LEU A 185 -0.11 9.40 9.05
N ASN A 186 -1.29 8.98 9.47
CA ASN A 186 -1.49 8.07 10.59
C ASN A 186 -1.97 6.70 10.10
N TYR A 187 -1.32 5.63 10.53
CA TYR A 187 -1.82 4.27 10.32
C TYR A 187 -2.90 3.96 11.37
N ALA A 188 -4.00 4.66 11.29
CA ALA A 188 -5.25 4.57 12.05
C ALA A 188 -6.40 5.17 11.20
N PRO A 189 -7.67 4.85 11.49
CA PRO A 189 -8.18 4.03 12.58
C PRO A 189 -8.02 2.52 12.37
N VAL A 190 -7.98 1.77 13.48
CA VAL A 190 -8.19 0.32 13.43
C VAL A 190 -9.69 0.06 13.31
N VAL A 191 -10.10 -0.51 12.18
CA VAL A 191 -11.50 -0.83 11.91
C VAL A 191 -11.80 -2.32 12.05
N ASP A 192 -10.84 -3.09 12.58
CA ASP A 192 -11.04 -4.48 12.95
C ASP A 192 -12.09 -4.60 14.04
N MET A 193 -13.05 -5.48 13.85
CA MET A 193 -14.09 -5.78 14.85
C MET A 193 -13.50 -6.65 15.95
N ASN A 194 -13.81 -6.38 17.24
CA ASN A 194 -13.34 -7.20 18.36
C ASN A 194 -14.08 -8.55 18.43
N ILE A 195 -13.88 -9.41 17.44
CA ILE A 195 -14.51 -10.74 17.34
C ILE A 195 -13.88 -11.70 18.36
N ASN A 196 -12.54 -11.64 18.51
CA ASN A 196 -11.80 -12.39 19.50
C ASN A 196 -11.15 -11.43 20.51
N PRO A 197 -11.74 -11.25 21.73
CA PRO A 197 -11.16 -10.38 22.74
C PRO A 197 -9.75 -10.79 23.21
N HIS A 198 -9.38 -12.06 23.01
CA HIS A 198 -8.07 -12.59 23.34
C HIS A 198 -7.08 -12.51 22.19
N ASN A 199 -7.45 -11.93 21.06
CA ASN A 199 -6.56 -11.70 19.94
C ASN A 199 -5.33 -10.89 20.38
N PRO A 200 -4.10 -11.47 20.30
CA PRO A 200 -2.89 -10.83 20.85
C PRO A 200 -2.47 -9.58 20.07
N ALA A 201 -2.97 -9.40 18.84
CA ALA A 201 -2.67 -8.24 18.01
C ALA A 201 -3.73 -7.11 18.15
N ILE A 202 -4.99 -7.43 18.43
CA ILE A 202 -6.10 -6.47 18.41
C ILE A 202 -6.81 -6.42 19.77
N GLY A 203 -7.61 -7.44 20.11
CA GLY A 203 -8.51 -7.41 21.27
C GLY A 203 -7.79 -7.26 22.60
N ALA A 204 -6.76 -8.07 22.86
CA ALA A 204 -5.96 -8.03 24.10
C ALA A 204 -5.20 -6.72 24.30
N LEU A 205 -4.99 -5.93 23.22
CA LEU A 205 -4.32 -4.64 23.25
C LEU A 205 -5.31 -3.46 23.29
N GLY A 206 -6.63 -3.72 23.21
CA GLY A 206 -7.65 -2.69 23.19
C GLY A 206 -7.66 -1.84 21.91
N ARG A 207 -7.25 -2.41 20.77
CA ARG A 207 -7.09 -1.73 19.48
C ARG A 207 -8.38 -1.73 18.64
N SER A 208 -9.51 -2.16 19.15
CA SER A 208 -10.78 -2.17 18.42
C SER A 208 -11.85 -1.41 19.18
N PHE A 209 -12.62 -0.58 18.51
CA PHE A 209 -13.72 0.15 19.09
C PHE A 209 -14.83 -0.77 19.63
N SER A 210 -15.12 -1.89 18.96
CA SER A 210 -16.21 -2.79 19.35
C SER A 210 -16.24 -4.07 18.50
N SER A 211 -16.98 -5.08 18.98
CA SER A 211 -17.45 -6.20 18.15
C SER A 211 -18.64 -5.84 17.26
N ASN A 212 -19.27 -4.68 17.46
CA ASN A 212 -20.39 -4.19 16.66
C ASN A 212 -19.90 -3.25 15.55
N ALA A 213 -20.11 -3.64 14.29
CA ALA A 213 -19.70 -2.87 13.12
C ALA A 213 -20.26 -1.43 13.11
N ASN A 214 -21.48 -1.19 13.65
CA ASN A 214 -22.05 0.16 13.72
C ASN A 214 -21.23 1.08 14.63
N VAL A 215 -20.78 0.56 15.78
CA VAL A 215 -19.94 1.30 16.71
C VAL A 215 -18.57 1.57 16.10
N VAL A 216 -17.94 0.56 15.45
CA VAL A 216 -16.67 0.72 14.75
C VAL A 216 -16.78 1.82 13.68
N VAL A 217 -17.77 1.73 12.79
CA VAL A 217 -17.96 2.71 11.71
C VAL A 217 -18.23 4.12 12.23
N ALA A 218 -19.05 4.27 13.27
CA ALA A 218 -19.39 5.58 13.84
C ALA A 218 -18.14 6.27 14.42
N ASN A 219 -17.38 5.56 15.26
CA ASN A 219 -16.16 6.09 15.88
C ASN A 219 -15.05 6.35 14.86
N ALA A 220 -14.77 5.40 13.96
CA ALA A 220 -13.79 5.58 12.91
C ALA A 220 -14.14 6.76 11.98
N SER A 221 -15.43 6.94 11.66
CA SER A 221 -15.89 8.08 10.86
C SER A 221 -15.57 9.41 11.50
N GLU A 222 -15.77 9.52 12.81
CA GLU A 222 -15.50 10.74 13.57
C GLU A 222 -13.99 11.00 13.66
N GLU A 223 -13.21 9.97 13.96
CA GLU A 223 -11.74 10.05 13.99
C GLU A 223 -11.18 10.53 12.65
N ILE A 224 -11.60 9.94 11.52
CA ILE A 224 -11.16 10.33 10.18
C ILE A 224 -11.49 11.80 9.87
N LYS A 225 -12.67 12.27 10.23
CA LYS A 225 -13.07 13.68 10.03
C LYS A 225 -12.14 14.63 10.78
N VAL A 226 -11.79 14.30 12.02
CA VAL A 226 -10.87 15.11 12.85
C VAL A 226 -9.47 15.14 12.25
N HIS A 227 -8.96 13.99 11.79
CA HIS A 227 -7.65 13.92 11.10
C HIS A 227 -7.64 14.75 9.82
N ARG A 228 -8.67 14.60 8.97
CA ARG A 228 -8.79 15.37 7.72
C ARG A 228 -8.87 16.88 7.93
N ALA A 229 -9.58 17.32 8.98
CA ALA A 229 -9.65 18.74 9.33
C ALA A 229 -8.27 19.33 9.68
N ALA A 230 -7.32 18.51 10.09
CA ALA A 230 -5.95 18.89 10.38
C ALA A 230 -4.95 18.57 9.24
N ALA A 231 -5.45 18.18 8.06
CA ALA A 231 -4.66 17.75 6.91
C ALA A 231 -3.76 16.54 7.20
N ILE A 232 -4.12 15.70 8.16
CA ILE A 232 -3.49 14.40 8.41
C ILE A 232 -4.30 13.31 7.70
N LYS A 233 -3.62 12.52 6.89
CA LYS A 233 -4.25 11.37 6.20
C LYS A 233 -4.36 10.18 7.14
N THR A 234 -5.35 9.32 6.89
CA THR A 234 -5.66 8.13 7.68
C THR A 234 -5.57 6.86 6.86
N THR A 235 -5.41 5.72 7.52
CA THR A 235 -5.31 4.42 6.87
C THR A 235 -6.19 3.41 7.60
N LEU A 236 -7.26 2.93 6.95
CA LEU A 236 -8.09 1.86 7.50
C LEU A 236 -7.31 0.56 7.59
N LYS A 237 -7.28 -0.08 8.77
CA LYS A 237 -6.51 -1.31 8.99
C LYS A 237 -7.19 -2.30 9.92
N HIS A 238 -6.88 -3.57 9.77
CA HIS A 238 -5.97 -4.26 8.85
C HIS A 238 -6.80 -5.13 7.90
N PHE A 239 -6.97 -4.69 6.66
CA PHE A 239 -7.80 -5.40 5.67
C PHE A 239 -7.28 -6.83 5.41
N PRO A 240 -8.13 -7.86 5.30
CA PRO A 240 -9.61 -7.86 5.22
C PRO A 240 -10.33 -8.05 6.56
N GLY A 241 -9.71 -7.72 7.68
CA GLY A 241 -10.20 -7.89 9.05
C GLY A 241 -9.30 -8.81 9.86
N PHE A 242 -8.76 -8.29 10.96
CA PHE A 242 -7.82 -8.98 11.85
C PHE A 242 -8.46 -9.37 13.20
N GLY A 243 -9.72 -8.96 13.40
CA GLY A 243 -10.36 -9.06 14.73
C GLY A 243 -10.58 -10.48 15.24
N SER A 244 -10.74 -11.45 14.35
CA SER A 244 -10.94 -12.87 14.69
C SER A 244 -9.65 -13.69 14.81
N ALA A 245 -8.48 -13.10 14.59
CA ALA A 245 -7.21 -13.81 14.62
C ALA A 245 -6.84 -14.31 16.02
N THR A 246 -5.99 -15.35 16.06
CA THR A 246 -5.46 -15.96 17.29
C THR A 246 -3.96 -15.79 17.42
N GLY A 247 -3.32 -15.03 16.52
CA GLY A 247 -1.89 -14.75 16.50
C GLY A 247 -1.60 -13.32 16.04
N ASN A 248 -0.31 -12.97 15.99
CA ASN A 248 0.18 -11.70 15.49
C ASN A 248 1.14 -11.95 14.32
N THR A 249 0.90 -11.30 13.19
CA THR A 249 1.69 -11.43 11.95
C THR A 249 3.12 -10.92 12.08
N ASP A 250 3.39 -10.05 13.04
CA ASP A 250 4.74 -9.59 13.37
C ASP A 250 5.66 -10.73 13.81
N PHE A 251 5.07 -11.76 14.42
CA PHE A 251 5.83 -12.87 15.05
C PHE A 251 5.63 -14.22 14.38
N GLY A 252 4.74 -14.33 13.39
CA GLY A 252 4.50 -15.58 12.69
C GLY A 252 3.39 -15.56 11.68
N VAL A 253 3.23 -16.67 10.96
CA VAL A 253 2.11 -16.86 10.03
C VAL A 253 0.81 -17.02 10.82
N VAL A 254 -0.20 -16.23 10.47
CA VAL A 254 -1.53 -16.26 11.09
C VAL A 254 -2.55 -16.68 10.05
N ASP A 255 -3.16 -17.85 10.25
CA ASP A 255 -4.22 -18.39 9.39
C ASP A 255 -5.59 -18.17 10.05
N VAL A 256 -6.39 -17.30 9.46
CA VAL A 256 -7.75 -16.95 9.93
C VAL A 256 -8.85 -17.68 9.14
N SER A 257 -8.51 -18.66 8.31
CA SER A 257 -9.47 -19.35 7.44
C SER A 257 -10.68 -19.94 8.16
N LYS A 258 -10.51 -20.35 9.43
CA LYS A 258 -11.59 -20.93 10.24
C LYS A 258 -12.33 -19.92 11.11
N THR A 259 -11.70 -18.79 11.43
CA THR A 259 -12.22 -17.80 12.40
C THR A 259 -12.81 -16.57 11.72
N TRP A 260 -12.22 -16.14 10.62
CA TRP A 260 -12.68 -14.97 9.86
C TRP A 260 -14.11 -15.12 9.35
N ARG A 261 -14.85 -14.02 9.39
CA ARG A 261 -16.21 -13.91 8.88
C ARG A 261 -16.34 -12.73 7.93
N SER A 262 -17.16 -12.85 6.91
CA SER A 262 -17.41 -11.77 5.93
C SER A 262 -17.96 -10.49 6.56
N SER A 263 -18.54 -10.57 7.76
CA SER A 263 -18.96 -9.40 8.54
C SER A 263 -17.77 -8.48 8.92
N GLU A 264 -16.54 -8.99 8.98
CA GLU A 264 -15.34 -8.17 9.24
C GLU A 264 -15.04 -7.20 8.09
N LEU A 265 -15.64 -7.40 6.92
CA LEU A 265 -15.57 -6.45 5.80
C LEU A 265 -16.53 -5.25 5.94
N VAL A 266 -17.55 -5.33 6.81
CA VAL A 266 -18.60 -4.31 6.90
C VAL A 266 -18.05 -2.91 7.23
N PRO A 267 -17.09 -2.72 8.16
CA PRO A 267 -16.50 -1.41 8.40
C PRO A 267 -15.84 -0.83 7.13
N TYR A 268 -15.06 -1.61 6.41
CA TYR A 268 -14.42 -1.17 5.16
C TYR A 268 -15.44 -0.80 4.09
N GLN A 269 -16.44 -1.65 3.85
CA GLN A 269 -17.50 -1.39 2.86
C GLN A 269 -18.19 -0.07 3.13
N ARG A 270 -18.57 0.18 4.38
CA ARG A 270 -19.32 1.38 4.76
C ARG A 270 -18.47 2.65 4.74
N LEU A 271 -17.23 2.59 5.23
CA LEU A 271 -16.32 3.74 5.23
C LEU A 271 -15.87 4.10 3.81
N ILE A 272 -15.60 3.11 2.95
CA ILE A 272 -15.28 3.33 1.53
C ILE A 272 -16.48 3.95 0.81
N ALA A 273 -17.68 3.39 0.97
CA ALA A 273 -18.89 3.90 0.34
C ALA A 273 -19.24 5.32 0.79
N ALA A 274 -18.91 5.67 2.04
CA ALA A 274 -19.10 7.02 2.58
C ALA A 274 -17.99 8.02 2.17
N GLY A 275 -16.98 7.59 1.37
CA GLY A 275 -15.82 8.42 1.03
C GLY A 275 -14.91 8.74 2.23
N LEU A 276 -15.01 7.96 3.30
CA LEU A 276 -14.25 8.13 4.54
C LEU A 276 -13.04 7.18 4.62
N ALA A 277 -12.33 6.98 3.51
CA ALA A 277 -11.05 6.30 3.48
C ALA A 277 -10.04 7.18 2.74
N ASP A 278 -8.83 7.36 3.29
CA ASP A 278 -7.71 7.99 2.58
C ASP A 278 -6.79 6.91 2.01
N ALA A 279 -6.55 5.83 2.77
CA ALA A 279 -5.85 4.63 2.35
C ALA A 279 -6.45 3.38 3.04
N VAL A 280 -6.10 2.20 2.51
CA VAL A 280 -6.40 0.91 3.14
C VAL A 280 -5.11 0.12 3.28
N LEU A 281 -4.78 -0.30 4.50
CA LEU A 281 -3.62 -1.16 4.79
C LEU A 281 -4.07 -2.62 4.79
N VAL A 282 -3.35 -3.45 4.03
CA VAL A 282 -3.63 -4.88 3.86
C VAL A 282 -2.71 -5.71 4.73
N ALA A 283 -3.30 -6.52 5.63
CA ALA A 283 -2.58 -7.39 6.55
C ALA A 283 -1.87 -8.57 5.87
N HIS A 284 -0.94 -9.18 6.59
CA HIS A 284 -0.25 -10.41 6.17
C HIS A 284 -0.99 -11.69 6.60
N LEU A 285 -2.31 -11.61 6.75
CA LEU A 285 -3.17 -12.75 7.13
C LEU A 285 -3.33 -13.75 6.01
N LEU A 286 -3.17 -15.02 6.31
CA LEU A 286 -3.60 -16.11 5.44
C LEU A 286 -5.09 -16.38 5.68
N ASN A 287 -5.89 -16.31 4.62
CA ASN A 287 -7.31 -16.64 4.66
C ASN A 287 -7.71 -17.42 3.40
N ARG A 288 -7.82 -18.75 3.54
CA ARG A 288 -8.10 -19.66 2.42
C ARG A 288 -9.52 -19.52 1.85
N GLN A 289 -10.41 -18.80 2.55
CA GLN A 289 -11.72 -18.43 1.99
C GLN A 289 -11.59 -17.35 0.90
N LEU A 290 -10.49 -16.57 0.90
CA LEU A 290 -10.24 -15.45 0.00
C LEU A 290 -9.14 -15.77 -1.04
N ASP A 291 -8.07 -16.45 -0.58
CA ASP A 291 -6.98 -16.93 -1.42
C ASP A 291 -6.46 -18.27 -0.87
N PRO A 292 -6.35 -19.32 -1.71
CA PRO A 292 -6.00 -20.66 -1.24
C PRO A 292 -4.57 -20.77 -0.67
N SER A 293 -3.67 -19.86 -1.02
CA SER A 293 -2.23 -20.05 -0.78
C SER A 293 -1.48 -18.82 -0.30
N LEU A 294 -1.95 -17.60 -0.63
CA LEU A 294 -1.20 -16.38 -0.39
C LEU A 294 -1.80 -15.57 0.78
N PRO A 295 -0.97 -14.90 1.58
CA PRO A 295 -1.45 -13.93 2.54
C PRO A 295 -2.10 -12.75 1.82
N ALA A 296 -3.04 -12.08 2.47
CA ALA A 296 -3.88 -11.05 1.87
C ALA A 296 -3.07 -9.95 1.14
N SER A 297 -1.97 -9.49 1.73
CA SER A 297 -1.09 -8.45 1.16
C SER A 297 -0.35 -8.86 -0.12
N LEU A 298 -0.19 -10.17 -0.37
CA LEU A 298 0.46 -10.72 -1.55
C LEU A 298 -0.55 -11.30 -2.55
N SER A 299 -1.85 -11.26 -2.22
CA SER A 299 -2.91 -11.89 -2.99
C SER A 299 -3.61 -10.92 -3.94
N ARG A 300 -3.54 -11.20 -5.23
CA ARG A 300 -4.34 -10.49 -6.24
C ARG A 300 -5.84 -10.67 -6.04
N ASN A 301 -6.27 -11.84 -5.55
CA ASN A 301 -7.67 -12.11 -5.26
C ASN A 301 -8.19 -11.17 -4.17
N VAL A 302 -7.36 -10.89 -3.13
CA VAL A 302 -7.73 -10.01 -2.02
C VAL A 302 -7.62 -8.54 -2.43
N VAL A 303 -6.48 -8.11 -2.96
CA VAL A 303 -6.25 -6.69 -3.26
C VAL A 303 -7.06 -6.25 -4.48
N ASN A 304 -6.87 -6.89 -5.63
CA ASN A 304 -7.59 -6.49 -6.84
C ASN A 304 -9.00 -7.04 -6.90
N GLY A 305 -9.23 -8.31 -6.54
CA GLY A 305 -10.54 -8.94 -6.63
C GLY A 305 -11.51 -8.43 -5.57
N LEU A 306 -11.15 -8.51 -4.30
CA LEU A 306 -12.04 -8.14 -3.20
C LEU A 306 -12.03 -6.62 -2.95
N LEU A 307 -10.88 -6.03 -2.64
CA LEU A 307 -10.82 -4.62 -2.22
C LEU A 307 -11.14 -3.67 -3.38
N ARG A 308 -10.48 -3.83 -4.54
CA ARG A 308 -10.75 -2.95 -5.69
C ARG A 308 -12.00 -3.34 -6.45
N GLY A 309 -12.22 -4.65 -6.72
CA GLY A 309 -13.34 -5.14 -7.53
C GLY A 309 -14.67 -5.09 -6.79
N ARG A 310 -14.79 -5.76 -5.62
CA ARG A 310 -16.06 -5.87 -4.89
C ARG A 310 -16.36 -4.67 -4.00
N LEU A 311 -15.35 -4.10 -3.32
CA LEU A 311 -15.53 -2.92 -2.47
C LEU A 311 -15.32 -1.60 -3.22
N HIS A 312 -14.99 -1.65 -4.50
CA HIS A 312 -14.81 -0.50 -5.40
C HIS A 312 -13.79 0.53 -4.89
N TRP A 313 -12.75 0.06 -4.19
CA TRP A 313 -11.69 0.93 -3.69
C TRP A 313 -10.78 1.43 -4.82
N THR A 314 -10.70 2.74 -5.01
CA THR A 314 -9.88 3.38 -6.07
C THR A 314 -8.67 4.15 -5.50
N GLY A 315 -8.56 4.21 -4.18
CA GLY A 315 -7.48 4.92 -3.49
C GLY A 315 -6.23 4.06 -3.29
N PRO A 316 -5.24 4.61 -2.54
CA PRO A 316 -4.00 3.92 -2.20
C PRO A 316 -4.25 2.65 -1.39
N VAL A 317 -3.50 1.59 -1.72
CA VAL A 317 -3.38 0.37 -0.92
C VAL A 317 -1.97 0.33 -0.34
N VAL A 318 -1.89 0.22 0.97
CA VAL A 318 -0.65 0.19 1.74
C VAL A 318 -0.39 -1.23 2.21
N SER A 319 0.85 -1.72 2.14
CA SER A 319 1.21 -2.99 2.78
C SER A 319 1.26 -2.81 4.30
N ASP A 320 1.06 -3.89 5.04
CA ASP A 320 1.63 -4.03 6.38
C ASP A 320 3.17 -4.11 6.28
N ASP A 321 3.90 -4.16 7.41
CA ASP A 321 5.36 -4.21 7.37
C ASP A 321 5.87 -5.42 6.58
N MET A 322 6.47 -5.17 5.43
CA MET A 322 7.01 -6.21 4.54
C MET A 322 8.13 -7.04 5.19
N GLN A 323 8.62 -6.63 6.36
CA GLN A 323 9.62 -7.34 7.16
C GLN A 323 9.01 -8.15 8.32
N ALA A 324 7.67 -8.19 8.44
CA ALA A 324 6.99 -9.03 9.43
C ALA A 324 7.32 -10.52 9.23
N VAL A 325 7.41 -11.27 10.33
CA VAL A 325 7.76 -12.71 10.30
C VAL A 325 6.79 -13.54 9.48
N ALA A 326 5.53 -13.14 9.40
CA ALA A 326 4.54 -13.77 8.51
C ALA A 326 4.99 -13.79 7.04
N ILE A 327 5.75 -12.80 6.60
CA ILE A 327 6.31 -12.70 5.24
C ILE A 327 7.72 -13.31 5.18
N THR A 328 8.63 -12.83 6.02
CA THR A 328 10.06 -13.15 5.92
C THR A 328 10.37 -14.62 6.20
N SER A 329 9.53 -15.32 6.97
CA SER A 329 9.67 -16.75 7.22
C SER A 329 9.30 -17.63 6.02
N LYS A 330 8.62 -17.08 4.99
CA LYS A 330 8.09 -17.84 3.85
C LYS A 330 8.59 -17.35 2.50
N TYR A 331 8.91 -16.07 2.39
CA TYR A 331 9.23 -15.43 1.12
C TYR A 331 10.56 -14.67 1.23
N ARG A 332 11.36 -14.71 0.18
CA ARG A 332 12.50 -13.79 0.02
C ARG A 332 11.96 -12.37 -0.19
N ALA A 333 12.66 -11.36 0.31
CA ALA A 333 12.23 -9.96 0.24
C ALA A 333 11.86 -9.54 -1.19
N SER A 334 12.70 -9.87 -2.19
CA SER A 334 12.45 -9.54 -3.60
C SER A 334 11.18 -10.20 -4.15
N ALA A 335 10.91 -11.46 -3.78
CA ALA A 335 9.71 -12.17 -4.19
C ALA A 335 8.44 -11.57 -3.53
N ALA A 336 8.49 -11.28 -2.23
CA ALA A 336 7.39 -10.64 -1.52
C ALA A 336 7.06 -9.27 -2.10
N THR A 337 8.09 -8.45 -2.39
CA THR A 337 7.96 -7.14 -3.06
C THR A 337 7.25 -7.28 -4.41
N ALA A 338 7.72 -8.21 -5.25
CA ALA A 338 7.14 -8.47 -6.57
C ALA A 338 5.67 -8.90 -6.47
N MET A 339 5.36 -9.80 -5.54
CA MET A 339 4.00 -10.30 -5.33
C MET A 339 3.06 -9.22 -4.81
N ALA A 340 3.48 -8.39 -3.84
CA ALA A 340 2.68 -7.29 -3.30
C ALA A 340 2.32 -6.27 -4.39
N LEU A 341 3.29 -5.81 -5.18
CA LEU A 341 3.05 -4.90 -6.30
C LEU A 341 2.16 -5.53 -7.38
N SER A 342 2.38 -6.79 -7.72
CA SER A 342 1.55 -7.54 -8.69
C SER A 342 0.13 -7.78 -8.16
N ALA A 343 -0.05 -7.86 -6.84
CA ALA A 343 -1.37 -7.95 -6.22
C ALA A 343 -2.14 -6.62 -6.28
N GLY A 344 -1.45 -5.48 -6.49
CA GLY A 344 -2.06 -4.16 -6.59
C GLY A 344 -1.87 -3.30 -5.33
N VAL A 345 -0.90 -3.64 -4.47
CA VAL A 345 -0.41 -2.76 -3.40
C VAL A 345 0.33 -1.59 -4.05
N ASP A 346 0.09 -0.38 -3.57
CA ASP A 346 0.66 0.85 -4.15
C ASP A 346 1.81 1.41 -3.31
N LEU A 347 1.75 1.31 -1.97
CA LEU A 347 2.75 1.84 -1.05
C LEU A 347 3.28 0.71 -0.17
N LEU A 348 4.58 0.45 -0.27
CA LEU A 348 5.24 -0.59 0.50
C LEU A 348 5.87 0.01 1.77
N VAL A 349 5.60 -0.61 2.92
CA VAL A 349 6.17 -0.23 4.22
C VAL A 349 7.25 -1.22 4.62
N TYR A 350 8.42 -0.72 4.94
CA TYR A 350 9.56 -1.44 5.52
C TYR A 350 9.92 -0.76 6.85
N ALA A 351 9.32 -1.22 7.94
CA ALA A 351 9.41 -0.54 9.23
C ALA A 351 10.79 -0.66 9.89
N ASN A 352 11.60 -1.63 9.46
CA ASN A 352 12.90 -1.92 10.08
C ASN A 352 12.80 -2.20 11.59
N GLN A 353 11.69 -2.87 12.01
CA GLN A 353 11.40 -3.19 13.43
C GLN A 353 11.68 -4.65 13.75
N GLN A 354 11.17 -5.62 12.99
CA GLN A 354 11.43 -7.05 13.18
C GLN A 354 12.76 -7.49 12.59
N ALA A 355 13.23 -6.77 11.60
CA ALA A 355 14.57 -6.88 11.01
C ALA A 355 15.07 -5.46 10.71
N TYR A 356 16.38 -5.23 10.83
CA TYR A 356 16.96 -3.94 10.47
C TYR A 356 17.92 -4.11 9.28
N ASN A 357 17.60 -3.42 8.18
CA ASN A 357 18.42 -3.38 6.98
C ASN A 357 18.56 -1.93 6.49
N ALA A 358 19.75 -1.36 6.61
CA ALA A 358 20.04 0.00 6.11
C ALA A 358 20.05 0.08 4.58
N HIS A 359 20.12 -1.05 3.87
CA HIS A 359 20.11 -1.14 2.41
C HIS A 359 18.75 -1.46 1.82
N VAL A 360 17.70 -1.58 2.66
CA VAL A 360 16.36 -1.99 2.23
C VAL A 360 15.80 -1.12 1.11
N PHE A 361 16.12 0.17 1.11
CA PHE A 361 15.70 1.11 0.08
C PHE A 361 16.32 0.75 -1.29
N ASP A 362 17.64 0.63 -1.37
CA ASP A 362 18.35 0.35 -2.62
C ASP A 362 18.02 -1.04 -3.15
N GLU A 363 18.01 -2.06 -2.29
CA GLU A 363 17.65 -3.44 -2.64
C GLU A 363 16.24 -3.55 -3.21
N THR A 364 15.29 -2.78 -2.63
CA THR A 364 13.91 -2.73 -3.13
C THR A 364 13.83 -2.01 -4.48
N LEU A 365 14.54 -0.89 -4.64
CA LEU A 365 14.62 -0.19 -5.93
C LEU A 365 15.16 -1.10 -7.02
N ASP A 366 16.27 -1.77 -6.78
CA ASP A 366 16.91 -2.65 -7.76
C ASP A 366 16.00 -3.82 -8.14
N THR A 367 15.32 -4.39 -7.15
CA THR A 367 14.31 -5.45 -7.36
C THR A 367 13.21 -4.96 -8.31
N VAL A 368 12.59 -3.82 -8.01
CA VAL A 368 11.42 -3.35 -8.78
C VAL A 368 11.82 -2.83 -10.16
N VAL A 369 12.96 -2.17 -10.28
CA VAL A 369 13.54 -1.78 -11.59
C VAL A 369 13.78 -3.02 -12.45
N GLY A 370 14.34 -4.08 -11.88
CA GLY A 370 14.50 -5.36 -12.56
C GLY A 370 13.18 -5.95 -13.05
N LEU A 371 12.12 -5.88 -12.24
CA LEU A 371 10.79 -6.35 -12.63
C LEU A 371 10.19 -5.54 -13.78
N VAL A 372 10.37 -4.23 -13.79
CA VAL A 372 9.92 -3.36 -14.90
C VAL A 372 10.71 -3.63 -16.17
N ARG A 373 12.04 -3.70 -16.06
CA ARG A 373 12.94 -3.98 -17.19
C ARG A 373 12.62 -5.32 -17.88
N ASN A 374 12.29 -6.33 -17.09
CA ASN A 374 11.96 -7.68 -17.57
C ASN A 374 10.48 -7.85 -17.95
N GLY A 375 9.66 -6.80 -17.86
CA GLY A 375 8.24 -6.83 -18.23
C GLY A 375 7.31 -7.57 -17.25
N HIS A 376 7.81 -7.91 -16.05
CA HIS A 376 6.96 -8.50 -14.98
C HIS A 376 6.06 -7.45 -14.31
N LEU A 377 6.47 -6.20 -14.34
CA LEU A 377 5.65 -5.03 -14.00
C LEU A 377 5.69 -4.03 -15.16
N THR A 378 4.58 -3.35 -15.40
CA THR A 378 4.51 -2.31 -16.44
C THR A 378 4.76 -0.94 -15.83
N GLU A 379 5.38 -0.02 -16.59
CA GLU A 379 5.51 1.38 -16.16
C GLU A 379 4.14 2.00 -15.88
N ALA A 380 3.11 1.66 -16.67
CA ALA A 380 1.75 2.13 -16.46
C ALA A 380 1.18 1.70 -15.10
N ALA A 381 1.51 0.49 -14.60
CA ALA A 381 1.10 0.06 -13.25
C ALA A 381 1.81 0.89 -12.16
N ILE A 382 3.09 1.19 -12.35
CA ILE A 382 3.84 2.08 -11.45
C ILE A 382 3.25 3.49 -11.48
N ASP A 383 2.93 4.05 -12.66
CA ASP A 383 2.32 5.38 -12.78
C ASP A 383 0.96 5.46 -12.08
N GLN A 384 0.14 4.42 -12.18
CA GLN A 384 -1.13 4.33 -11.45
C GLN A 384 -0.93 4.28 -9.94
N ALA A 385 0.06 3.53 -9.45
CA ALA A 385 0.40 3.49 -8.03
C ALA A 385 0.88 4.87 -7.53
N VAL A 386 1.76 5.53 -8.27
CA VAL A 386 2.22 6.91 -7.98
C VAL A 386 1.05 7.87 -7.88
N ALA A 387 0.14 7.84 -8.86
CA ALA A 387 -1.04 8.72 -8.88
C ALA A 387 -1.97 8.50 -7.68
N ARG A 388 -2.09 7.24 -7.19
CA ARG A 388 -2.87 6.95 -5.99
C ARG A 388 -2.14 7.42 -4.72
N VAL A 389 -0.86 7.08 -4.57
CA VAL A 389 -0.05 7.45 -3.41
C VAL A 389 0.11 8.98 -3.28
N ASP A 390 0.10 9.70 -4.41
CA ASP A 390 0.19 11.17 -4.41
C ASP A 390 -0.95 11.85 -3.63
N ARG A 391 -2.11 11.18 -3.49
CA ARG A 391 -3.24 11.65 -2.67
C ARG A 391 -2.96 11.65 -1.16
N LEU A 392 -1.94 10.88 -0.71
CA LEU A 392 -1.51 10.83 0.69
C LEU A 392 -0.46 11.90 1.03
N ARG A 393 0.16 12.50 0.02
CA ARG A 393 1.22 13.48 0.23
C ARG A 393 0.66 14.82 0.67
N PRO A 394 1.44 15.62 1.42
CA PRO A 394 1.09 17.01 1.67
C PRO A 394 0.81 17.76 0.36
N ALA A 395 -0.09 18.72 0.41
CA ALA A 395 -0.28 19.66 -0.71
C ALA A 395 1.04 20.36 -1.08
N LYS A 396 1.16 20.80 -2.32
CA LYS A 396 2.30 21.63 -2.78
C LYS A 396 2.27 22.99 -2.12
#